data_b1fbb2e5e0d75ce91f621422ed6c6e67
#
_entry.id   b1fbb2e5e0d75ce91f621422ed6c6e67
#
_cell.length_a   1.000
_cell.length_b   1.000
_cell.length_c   1.000
_cell.angle_alpha   90.00
_cell.angle_beta   90.00
_cell.angle_gamma   90.00
#
_symmetry.space_group_name_H-M   'P 1'
#
loop_
_entity.id
_entity.type
_entity.pdbx_description
1 polymer ?
#
loop_
_entity_poly.entity_id
_entity_poly.type
_entity_poly.pdbx_seq_one_letter_code
_entity_poly.pdbx_strand_id
1 'polypeptide(L)'
;MARIPSIRTPSRFAPALAGVAALLAPALLAAPGALAQNFDFLAAPEIELNIVYRLDTVTGEIGACQYGDKEGTVGVTLCYPPGQGAKGQPPSTYKLVSSRHEREGGVFRVDLRTGMMSICYVLKQEVVCTPPAK
;
A
#
# COMPACT_ATOMS: atom_id res chain seq x y z
N MET A 1 -55.37 35.85 72.67
CA MET A 1 -54.88 37.22 72.47
C MET A 1 -53.42 37.20 72.64
N ALA A 2 -52.59 37.08 71.65
CA ALA A 2 -51.19 37.33 71.70
C ALA A 2 -50.66 37.53 70.27
N ARG A 3 -50.11 38.68 69.97
CA ARG A 3 -49.58 39.12 68.72
C ARG A 3 -48.17 38.54 68.50
N ILE A 4 -47.91 37.95 67.33
CA ILE A 4 -46.61 37.49 66.95
C ILE A 4 -45.93 38.57 66.09
N PRO A 5 -44.70 38.98 66.38
CA PRO A 5 -43.94 39.92 65.58
C PRO A 5 -43.28 39.19 64.38
N SER A 6 -43.43 39.79 63.19
CA SER A 6 -42.81 39.41 61.94
C SER A 6 -41.27 39.69 61.96
N ILE A 7 -40.49 38.70 61.76
CA ILE A 7 -39.01 38.82 61.57
C ILE A 7 -38.72 38.88 60.08
N ARG A 8 -38.21 40.03 59.61
CA ARG A 8 -37.62 40.19 58.27
C ARG A 8 -36.24 39.58 58.20
N THR A 9 -36.05 38.63 57.31
CA THR A 9 -34.73 38.13 56.98
C THR A 9 -34.11 38.94 55.82
N PRO A 10 -32.83 39.35 55.90
CA PRO A 10 -32.17 40.02 54.77
C PRO A 10 -31.71 39.03 53.70
N SER A 11 -32.04 39.29 52.48
CA SER A 11 -31.54 38.54 51.30
C SER A 11 -30.08 38.84 51.08
N ARG A 12 -29.25 37.82 51.17
CA ARG A 12 -27.84 37.87 50.75
C ARG A 12 -27.78 37.52 49.27
N PHE A 13 -27.40 38.50 48.47
CA PHE A 13 -26.97 38.29 47.10
C PHE A 13 -25.64 37.51 47.10
N ALA A 14 -25.63 36.29 46.58
CA ALA A 14 -24.41 35.55 46.23
C ALA A 14 -24.00 35.86 44.79
N PRO A 15 -22.75 36.23 44.51
CA PRO A 15 -22.29 36.39 43.12
C PRO A 15 -22.14 35.02 42.47
N ALA A 16 -22.77 34.83 41.32
CA ALA A 16 -22.58 33.67 40.48
C ALA A 16 -21.22 33.73 39.82
N LEU A 17 -20.31 32.83 40.25
CA LEU A 17 -19.06 32.56 39.56
C LEU A 17 -19.39 31.76 38.31
N ALA A 18 -19.37 32.42 37.13
CA ALA A 18 -19.43 31.78 35.86
C ALA A 18 -18.12 31.05 35.60
N GLY A 19 -18.10 29.75 35.84
CA GLY A 19 -17.01 28.85 35.43
C GLY A 19 -16.95 28.70 33.94
N VAL A 20 -15.96 29.29 33.31
CA VAL A 20 -15.62 29.01 31.89
C VAL A 20 -15.01 27.61 31.82
N ALA A 21 -15.81 26.62 31.46
CA ALA A 21 -15.32 25.28 31.11
C ALA A 21 -14.59 25.36 29.78
N ALA A 22 -13.26 25.44 29.78
CA ALA A 22 -12.44 25.30 28.59
C ALA A 22 -12.52 23.85 28.12
N LEU A 23 -13.26 23.60 27.04
CA LEU A 23 -13.31 22.35 26.33
C LEU A 23 -11.95 22.16 25.59
N LEU A 24 -11.01 21.46 26.21
CA LEU A 24 -9.81 20.93 25.57
C LEU A 24 -10.26 19.81 24.61
N ALA A 25 -10.49 20.16 23.34
CA ALA A 25 -10.63 19.17 22.28
C ALA A 25 -9.29 18.48 22.07
N PRO A 26 -9.19 17.13 22.15
CA PRO A 26 -7.98 16.44 21.77
C PRO A 26 -7.78 16.62 20.27
N ALA A 27 -6.74 17.35 19.88
CA ALA A 27 -6.24 17.38 18.52
C ALA A 27 -5.76 15.96 18.19
N LEU A 28 -6.55 15.22 17.42
CA LEU A 28 -6.11 13.97 16.78
C LEU A 28 -4.99 14.35 15.80
N LEU A 29 -3.75 14.22 16.25
CA LEU A 29 -2.58 14.22 15.39
C LEU A 29 -2.73 13.02 14.45
N ALA A 30 -3.24 13.27 13.25
CA ALA A 30 -3.15 12.30 12.16
C ALA A 30 -1.66 12.04 11.92
N ALA A 31 -1.17 10.89 12.34
CA ALA A 31 0.17 10.43 11.99
C ALA A 31 0.27 10.44 10.46
N PRO A 32 1.35 11.00 9.87
CA PRO A 32 1.56 10.90 8.44
C PRO A 32 1.56 9.40 8.11
N GLY A 33 0.59 8.97 7.30
CA GLY A 33 0.50 7.59 6.85
C GLY A 33 1.86 7.23 6.26
N ALA A 34 2.54 6.25 6.84
CA ALA A 34 3.72 5.67 6.22
C ALA A 34 3.30 5.30 4.80
N LEU A 35 3.97 5.90 3.80
CA LEU A 35 3.78 5.51 2.41
C LEU A 35 4.11 4.02 2.35
N ALA A 36 3.08 3.18 2.33
CA ALA A 36 3.25 1.75 2.17
C ALA A 36 4.05 1.56 0.88
N GLN A 37 5.16 0.82 0.94
CA GLN A 37 5.88 0.43 -0.27
C GLN A 37 4.92 -0.42 -1.10
N ASN A 38 4.45 0.15 -2.21
CA ASN A 38 3.48 -0.52 -3.07
C ASN A 38 4.15 -1.45 -4.09
N PHE A 39 5.46 -1.69 -3.97
CA PHE A 39 6.20 -2.51 -4.93
C PHE A 39 6.91 -3.69 -4.27
N ASP A 40 6.81 -4.84 -4.93
CA ASP A 40 7.59 -6.05 -4.66
C ASP A 40 8.54 -6.30 -5.84
N PHE A 41 9.73 -6.82 -5.57
CA PHE A 41 10.76 -7.07 -6.56
C PHE A 41 11.28 -8.49 -6.43
N LEU A 42 11.44 -9.17 -7.56
CA LEU A 42 11.94 -10.54 -7.58
C LEU A 42 12.76 -10.79 -8.84
N ALA A 43 13.95 -11.35 -8.68
CA ALA A 43 14.75 -11.80 -9.82
C ALA A 43 14.10 -13.00 -10.51
N ALA A 44 14.31 -13.13 -11.83
CA ALA A 44 13.96 -14.35 -12.53
C ALA A 44 14.69 -15.54 -11.90
N PRO A 45 14.05 -16.73 -11.78
CA PRO A 45 14.74 -17.93 -11.28
C PRO A 45 15.83 -18.44 -12.24
N GLU A 46 15.73 -18.14 -13.53
CA GLU A 46 16.75 -18.47 -14.54
C GLU A 46 18.05 -17.73 -14.24
N ILE A 47 19.09 -18.45 -13.90
CA ILE A 47 20.39 -17.91 -13.44
C ILE A 47 21.19 -17.18 -14.52
N GLU A 48 20.91 -17.47 -15.81
CA GLU A 48 21.54 -16.80 -16.94
C GLU A 48 20.83 -15.48 -17.32
N LEU A 49 19.64 -15.20 -16.71
CA LEU A 49 18.89 -13.98 -16.97
C LEU A 49 19.12 -12.95 -15.84
N ASN A 50 19.54 -11.76 -16.23
CA ASN A 50 19.68 -10.64 -15.27
C ASN A 50 18.40 -9.80 -15.18
N ILE A 51 17.23 -10.46 -15.24
CA ILE A 51 15.92 -9.83 -15.21
C ILE A 51 15.42 -9.72 -13.77
N VAL A 52 14.97 -8.52 -13.39
CA VAL A 52 14.26 -8.26 -12.13
C VAL A 52 12.85 -7.81 -12.45
N TYR A 53 11.86 -8.53 -11.95
CA TYR A 53 10.45 -8.18 -12.03
C TYR A 53 10.09 -7.19 -10.94
N ARG A 54 9.20 -6.25 -11.26
CA ARG A 54 8.59 -5.29 -10.34
C ARG A 54 7.10 -5.45 -10.38
N LEU A 55 6.48 -5.64 -9.24
CA LEU A 55 5.03 -5.78 -9.05
C LEU A 55 4.49 -4.61 -8.23
N ASP A 56 3.41 -3.99 -8.67
CA ASP A 56 2.56 -3.18 -7.79
C ASP A 56 1.73 -4.12 -6.91
N THR A 57 1.94 -4.07 -5.59
CA THR A 57 1.32 -5.00 -4.64
C THR A 57 -0.17 -4.77 -4.42
N VAL A 58 -0.71 -3.64 -4.90
CA VAL A 58 -2.13 -3.28 -4.80
C VAL A 58 -2.87 -3.60 -6.08
N THR A 59 -2.31 -3.21 -7.22
CA THR A 59 -2.96 -3.38 -8.53
C THR A 59 -2.56 -4.67 -9.23
N GLY A 60 -1.49 -5.32 -8.80
CA GLY A 60 -0.97 -6.50 -9.48
C GLY A 60 -0.33 -6.21 -10.85
N GLU A 61 -0.13 -4.93 -11.21
CA GLU A 61 0.61 -4.58 -12.42
C GLU A 61 2.06 -5.03 -12.31
N ILE A 62 2.58 -5.64 -13.39
CA ILE A 62 3.94 -6.20 -13.38
C ILE A 62 4.72 -5.75 -14.61
N GLY A 63 5.91 -5.23 -14.36
CA GLY A 63 6.94 -4.92 -15.35
C GLY A 63 8.24 -5.61 -14.99
N ALA A 64 9.27 -5.46 -15.82
CA ALA A 64 10.58 -6.01 -15.54
C ALA A 64 11.67 -5.12 -16.12
N CYS A 65 12.87 -5.20 -15.55
CA CYS A 65 14.05 -4.52 -16.10
C CYS A 65 15.25 -5.46 -16.06
N GLN A 66 16.19 -5.19 -16.94
CA GLN A 66 17.49 -5.87 -16.96
C GLN A 66 18.61 -4.91 -17.29
N TYR A 67 19.83 -5.32 -16.99
CA TYR A 67 21.02 -4.65 -17.50
C TYR A 67 21.18 -4.94 -19.00
N GLY A 68 21.45 -3.90 -19.77
CA GLY A 68 21.84 -3.98 -21.19
C GLY A 68 23.27 -3.49 -21.36
N ASP A 69 24.12 -4.30 -21.93
CA ASP A 69 25.47 -3.89 -22.31
C ASP A 69 25.43 -2.94 -23.50
N LYS A 70 26.26 -1.90 -23.43
CA LYS A 70 26.45 -0.96 -24.53
C LYS A 70 27.91 -0.56 -24.58
N GLU A 71 28.59 -1.05 -25.61
CA GLU A 71 30.03 -0.85 -25.78
C GLU A 71 30.46 0.60 -25.60
N GLY A 72 31.55 0.82 -24.86
CA GLY A 72 32.11 2.13 -24.57
C GLY A 72 31.32 2.98 -23.56
N THR A 73 30.35 2.41 -22.86
CA THR A 73 29.55 3.08 -21.84
C THR A 73 29.45 2.25 -20.55
N VAL A 74 28.80 2.81 -19.53
CA VAL A 74 28.43 2.07 -18.30
C VAL A 74 27.27 1.07 -18.50
N GLY A 75 26.76 0.95 -19.73
CA GLY A 75 25.57 0.16 -20.03
C GLY A 75 24.27 0.95 -19.83
N VAL A 76 23.16 0.25 -19.97
CA VAL A 76 21.80 0.83 -19.86
C VAL A 76 20.89 -0.06 -19.03
N THR A 77 19.87 0.52 -18.44
CA THR A 77 18.74 -0.26 -17.87
C THR A 77 17.67 -0.39 -18.94
N LEU A 78 17.40 -1.61 -19.38
CA LEU A 78 16.34 -1.94 -20.32
C LEU A 78 15.12 -2.38 -19.54
N CYS A 79 13.99 -1.68 -19.69
CA CYS A 79 12.75 -2.03 -18.99
C CYS A 79 11.66 -2.45 -19.97
N TYR A 80 10.93 -3.49 -19.56
CA TYR A 80 9.83 -4.11 -20.28
C TYR A 80 8.50 -3.68 -19.63
N PRO A 81 7.65 -2.93 -20.35
CA PRO A 81 6.37 -2.46 -19.81
C PRO A 81 5.37 -3.61 -19.66
N PRO A 82 4.28 -3.40 -18.88
CA PRO A 82 3.18 -4.34 -18.79
C PRO A 82 2.47 -4.53 -20.12
N GLY A 83 2.48 -5.74 -20.64
CA GLY A 83 1.74 -6.19 -21.84
C GLY A 83 0.46 -6.96 -21.48
N GLN A 84 0.14 -7.96 -22.33
CA GLN A 84 -1.06 -8.76 -22.16
C GLN A 84 -1.08 -9.50 -20.81
N GLY A 85 -2.15 -9.35 -20.04
CA GLY A 85 -2.34 -9.99 -18.74
C GLY A 85 -1.48 -9.41 -17.60
N ALA A 86 -0.45 -8.61 -17.91
CA ALA A 86 0.46 -8.01 -16.92
C ALA A 86 0.01 -6.63 -16.41
N LYS A 87 -0.94 -6.00 -17.08
CA LYS A 87 -1.53 -4.72 -16.66
C LYS A 87 -2.25 -4.85 -15.32
N GLY A 88 -2.59 -3.71 -14.73
CA GLY A 88 -3.30 -3.65 -13.46
C GLY A 88 -4.57 -4.50 -13.43
N GLN A 89 -4.76 -5.20 -12.34
CA GLN A 89 -5.90 -6.04 -12.01
C GLN A 89 -6.79 -5.32 -10.98
N PRO A 90 -7.97 -5.82 -10.66
CA PRO A 90 -8.76 -5.30 -9.55
C PRO A 90 -7.94 -5.23 -8.27
N PRO A 91 -8.06 -4.16 -7.46
CA PRO A 91 -7.26 -3.99 -6.24
C PRO A 91 -7.38 -5.19 -5.29
N SER A 92 -6.23 -5.73 -4.88
CA SER A 92 -6.10 -6.86 -3.97
C SER A 92 -4.80 -6.75 -3.18
N THR A 93 -4.24 -7.89 -2.77
CA THR A 93 -2.91 -8.00 -2.20
C THR A 93 -2.11 -8.98 -3.05
N TYR A 94 -1.24 -8.45 -3.89
CA TYR A 94 -0.44 -9.24 -4.80
C TYR A 94 0.98 -9.44 -4.30
N LYS A 95 1.58 -10.56 -4.69
CA LYS A 95 2.97 -10.91 -4.37
C LYS A 95 3.62 -11.63 -5.56
N LEU A 96 4.94 -11.44 -5.69
CA LEU A 96 5.76 -12.25 -6.58
C LEU A 96 6.27 -13.50 -5.86
N VAL A 97 6.27 -14.63 -6.59
CA VAL A 97 6.85 -15.88 -6.14
C VAL A 97 7.63 -16.49 -7.29
N SER A 98 8.88 -16.87 -7.06
CA SER A 98 9.67 -17.63 -8.03
C SER A 98 9.41 -19.13 -7.86
N SER A 99 9.44 -19.88 -8.96
CA SER A 99 9.63 -21.32 -8.91
C SER A 99 11.08 -21.63 -8.53
N ARG A 100 11.37 -22.87 -8.15
CA ARG A 100 12.77 -23.33 -7.97
C ARG A 100 13.36 -23.90 -9.27
N HIS A 101 12.70 -23.70 -10.37
CA HIS A 101 13.15 -24.22 -11.66
C HIS A 101 14.12 -23.23 -12.28
N GLU A 102 15.41 -23.57 -12.26
CA GLU A 102 16.53 -22.70 -12.67
C GLU A 102 16.54 -22.33 -14.17
N ARG A 103 15.65 -22.89 -14.97
CA ARG A 103 15.45 -22.55 -16.39
C ARG A 103 14.16 -21.78 -16.64
N GLU A 104 13.48 -21.35 -15.57
CA GLU A 104 12.26 -20.57 -15.68
C GLU A 104 12.57 -19.09 -15.70
N GLY A 105 12.32 -18.44 -16.83
CA GLY A 105 12.53 -17.00 -16.98
C GLY A 105 11.43 -16.15 -16.36
N GLY A 106 10.31 -16.76 -15.99
CA GLY A 106 9.14 -16.08 -15.46
C GLY A 106 8.99 -16.22 -13.94
N VAL A 107 8.08 -15.42 -13.40
CA VAL A 107 7.70 -15.41 -11.99
C VAL A 107 6.20 -15.53 -11.86
N PHE A 108 5.71 -16.07 -10.73
CA PHE A 108 4.30 -16.14 -10.44
C PHE A 108 3.84 -14.83 -9.78
N ARG A 109 2.78 -14.22 -10.33
CA ARG A 109 1.97 -13.24 -9.63
C ARG A 109 0.87 -13.98 -8.89
N VAL A 110 0.81 -13.79 -7.59
CA VAL A 110 -0.16 -14.44 -6.70
C VAL A 110 -1.06 -13.38 -6.08
N ASP A 111 -2.37 -13.56 -6.18
CA ASP A 111 -3.35 -12.81 -5.40
C ASP A 111 -3.55 -13.52 -4.06
N LEU A 112 -3.08 -12.93 -2.97
CA LEU A 112 -3.11 -13.53 -1.63
C LEU A 112 -4.52 -13.60 -1.04
N ARG A 113 -5.49 -12.86 -1.58
CA ARG A 113 -6.87 -12.87 -1.10
C ARG A 113 -7.71 -13.96 -1.76
N THR A 114 -7.47 -14.21 -3.04
CA THR A 114 -8.26 -15.15 -3.83
C THR A 114 -7.56 -16.48 -4.08
N GLY A 115 -6.23 -16.50 -3.93
CA GLY A 115 -5.38 -17.65 -4.28
C GLY A 115 -5.17 -17.82 -5.79
N MET A 116 -5.59 -16.85 -6.61
CA MET A 116 -5.37 -16.89 -8.06
C MET A 116 -3.90 -16.64 -8.37
N MET A 117 -3.37 -17.37 -9.34
CA MET A 117 -1.99 -17.26 -9.80
C MET A 117 -1.91 -17.10 -11.32
N SER A 118 -0.93 -16.34 -11.77
CA SER A 118 -0.55 -16.20 -13.18
C SER A 118 0.97 -16.35 -13.27
N ILE A 119 1.47 -17.04 -14.29
CA ILE A 119 2.90 -16.97 -14.63
C ILE A 119 3.12 -15.76 -15.53
N CYS A 120 4.11 -14.93 -15.20
CA CYS A 120 4.46 -13.73 -15.93
C CYS A 120 5.90 -13.81 -16.40
N TYR A 121 6.17 -13.45 -17.65
CA TYR A 121 7.49 -13.52 -18.27
C TYR A 121 7.65 -12.45 -19.34
N VAL A 122 8.88 -12.18 -19.74
CA VAL A 122 9.17 -11.23 -20.82
C VAL A 122 8.97 -11.92 -22.18
N LEU A 123 8.14 -11.33 -23.03
CA LEU A 123 7.89 -11.75 -24.40
C LEU A 123 7.86 -10.53 -25.32
N LYS A 124 8.65 -10.52 -26.38
CA LYS A 124 8.69 -9.44 -27.38
C LYS A 124 8.80 -8.03 -26.77
N GLN A 125 9.69 -7.87 -25.80
CA GLN A 125 10.00 -6.59 -25.12
C GLN A 125 8.87 -6.03 -24.23
N GLU A 126 7.94 -6.86 -23.80
CA GLU A 126 6.95 -6.54 -22.78
C GLU A 126 6.78 -7.71 -21.79
N VAL A 127 6.28 -7.45 -20.62
CA VAL A 127 5.89 -8.51 -19.68
C VAL A 127 4.49 -8.97 -20.02
N VAL A 128 4.29 -10.27 -20.19
CA VAL A 128 2.98 -10.89 -20.37
C VAL A 128 2.68 -11.86 -19.25
N CYS A 129 1.40 -12.01 -18.90
CA CYS A 129 0.97 -13.01 -17.92
C CYS A 129 -0.12 -13.92 -18.51
N THR A 130 -0.07 -15.20 -18.13
CA THR A 130 -1.15 -16.14 -18.42
C THR A 130 -2.45 -15.73 -17.73
N PRO A 131 -3.62 -16.16 -18.23
CA PRO A 131 -4.86 -16.03 -17.50
C PRO A 131 -4.73 -16.60 -16.09
N PRO A 132 -5.32 -15.93 -15.06
CA PRO A 132 -5.26 -16.43 -13.69
C PRO A 132 -5.95 -17.78 -13.53
N ALA A 133 -5.35 -18.68 -12.73
CA ALA A 133 -5.92 -19.98 -12.37
C ALA A 133 -5.66 -20.26 -10.87
N LYS A 134 -6.47 -21.18 -10.29
CA LYS A 134 -6.27 -21.74 -8.93
C LYS A 134 -5.61 -23.10 -9.02
#